data_706cf785e885b48dd623c09ea6e8c253
#
_entry.id   706cf785e885b48dd623c09ea6e8c253
#
_cell.length_a   1.000
_cell.length_b   1.000
_cell.length_c   1.000
_cell.angle_alpha   90.00
_cell.angle_beta   90.00
_cell.angle_gamma   90.00
#
_symmetry.space_group_name_H-M   'P 1'
#
loop_
_entity.id
_entity.type
_entity.pdbx_description
1 polymer ?
#
loop_
_entity_poly.entity_id
_entity_poly.type
_entity_poly.pdbx_seq_one_letter_code
_entity_poly.pdbx_strand_id
1 'polypeptide(L)'
;MKKIISLILCVALCFTLGLALTSCGDKETANDTKVAVQAGTTSELYAKVLKGVEVVSHETFPNAATDMKNGNVDYVFCDKTTAKTLCKDIPGLKIIDIALSSENYGIGIDPAQTTLKAQIDAVLEAKAAEIDAIKDKYMNGETDKYVGVTSATKKDDKAATQLVVATHAEFAPWEYKEGDKFYGIDMEIAQILANELGLELVIEDMAFDAVVSSVGKHNVDIAMSGITITAERLDIINFSTPYYTEAIVLVCLDTDKSFDSAGTVVDLLNTICYPSED
;
A
#
# COMPACT_ATOMS: atom_id res chain seq x y z
N MET A 1 17.24 -7.78 -23.59
CA MET A 1 15.99 -8.33 -24.13
C MET A 1 15.33 -9.40 -23.25
N LYS A 2 16.07 -10.28 -22.54
CA LYS A 2 15.45 -11.32 -21.67
C LYS A 2 14.91 -10.81 -20.31
N LYS A 3 15.35 -9.67 -19.82
CA LYS A 3 14.87 -9.07 -18.53
C LYS A 3 13.58 -8.25 -18.65
N ILE A 4 13.22 -7.79 -19.83
CA ILE A 4 12.00 -7.01 -20.08
C ILE A 4 10.77 -7.93 -20.18
N ILE A 5 10.96 -9.18 -20.58
CA ILE A 5 9.87 -10.16 -20.74
C ILE A 5 9.33 -10.63 -19.37
N SER A 6 10.16 -10.62 -18.31
CA SER A 6 9.74 -11.03 -16.96
C SER A 6 8.85 -9.97 -16.25
N LEU A 7 9.02 -8.68 -16.58
CA LEU A 7 8.22 -7.60 -16.00
C LEU A 7 6.80 -7.55 -16.59
N ILE A 8 6.67 -7.90 -17.88
CA ILE A 8 5.37 -7.94 -18.58
C ILE A 8 4.51 -9.13 -18.13
N LEU A 9 5.12 -10.21 -17.64
CA LEU A 9 4.39 -11.40 -17.22
C LEU A 9 3.68 -11.23 -15.88
N CYS A 10 4.17 -10.38 -14.97
CA CYS A 10 3.51 -10.12 -13.68
C CYS A 10 2.26 -9.23 -13.84
N VAL A 11 2.27 -8.30 -14.79
CA VAL A 11 1.10 -7.45 -15.09
C VAL A 11 0.01 -8.26 -15.82
N ALA A 12 0.40 -9.24 -16.65
CA ALA A 12 -0.55 -10.08 -17.38
C ALA A 12 -1.30 -11.06 -16.46
N LEU A 13 -0.75 -11.44 -15.30
CA LEU A 13 -1.43 -12.36 -14.38
C LEU A 13 -2.59 -11.69 -13.63
N CYS A 14 -2.51 -10.40 -13.35
CA CYS A 14 -3.64 -9.66 -12.76
C CYS A 14 -4.81 -9.48 -13.76
N PHE A 15 -4.52 -9.38 -15.07
CA PHE A 15 -5.54 -9.22 -16.09
C PHE A 15 -6.22 -10.53 -16.52
N THR A 16 -5.55 -11.69 -16.36
CA THR A 16 -6.14 -12.99 -16.73
C THR A 16 -7.14 -13.52 -15.70
N LEU A 17 -7.09 -13.10 -14.44
CA LEU A 17 -8.11 -13.42 -13.45
C LEU A 17 -9.44 -12.70 -13.73
N GLY A 18 -9.39 -11.50 -14.27
CA GLY A 18 -10.59 -10.74 -14.65
C GLY A 18 -11.42 -11.37 -15.79
N LEU A 19 -10.82 -12.26 -16.61
CA LEU A 19 -11.51 -12.94 -17.71
C LEU A 19 -12.13 -14.28 -17.29
N ALA A 20 -11.72 -14.87 -16.17
CA ALA A 20 -12.32 -16.10 -15.66
C ALA A 20 -13.62 -15.85 -14.89
N LEU A 21 -13.88 -14.61 -14.46
CA LEU A 21 -15.08 -14.23 -13.72
C LEU A 21 -16.29 -13.88 -14.62
N THR A 22 -16.12 -13.89 -15.96
CA THR A 22 -17.21 -13.59 -16.89
C THR A 22 -18.14 -14.76 -17.18
N SER A 23 -17.93 -15.92 -16.52
CA SER A 23 -18.73 -17.13 -16.74
C SER A 23 -19.76 -17.41 -15.65
N CYS A 24 -20.15 -16.44 -14.83
CA CYS A 24 -21.29 -16.60 -13.92
C CYS A 24 -22.52 -15.99 -14.56
N GLY A 25 -23.53 -16.84 -14.77
CA GLY A 25 -24.79 -16.48 -15.40
C GLY A 25 -25.54 -15.39 -14.67
N ASP A 26 -26.33 -14.64 -15.45
CA ASP A 26 -27.21 -13.56 -15.03
C ASP A 26 -28.17 -13.98 -13.90
N LYS A 27 -27.77 -13.78 -12.66
CA LYS A 27 -28.67 -13.49 -11.56
C LYS A 27 -28.28 -12.10 -11.07
N GLU A 28 -29.05 -11.09 -11.50
CA GLU A 28 -29.14 -9.82 -10.78
C GLU A 28 -29.76 -10.08 -9.41
N THR A 29 -28.96 -10.55 -8.47
CA THR A 29 -29.23 -10.35 -7.06
C THR A 29 -28.37 -9.17 -6.67
N ALA A 30 -29.01 -8.05 -6.30
CA ALA A 30 -28.33 -6.96 -5.65
C ALA A 30 -27.63 -7.55 -4.42
N ASN A 31 -26.32 -7.70 -4.51
CA ASN A 31 -25.55 -8.17 -3.39
C ASN A 31 -25.17 -6.94 -2.57
N ASP A 32 -25.63 -6.90 -1.33
CA ASP A 32 -25.42 -5.77 -0.44
C ASP A 32 -24.07 -5.83 0.29
N THR A 33 -23.14 -6.71 -0.15
CA THR A 33 -21.82 -6.83 0.48
C THR A 33 -21.02 -5.55 0.30
N LYS A 34 -20.68 -4.92 1.42
CA LYS A 34 -19.91 -3.68 1.46
C LYS A 34 -18.46 -3.95 1.81
N VAL A 35 -17.55 -3.56 0.94
CA VAL A 35 -16.11 -3.68 1.16
C VAL A 35 -15.51 -2.29 1.33
N ALA A 36 -14.95 -2.05 2.51
CA ALA A 36 -14.21 -0.83 2.79
C ALA A 36 -12.76 -0.94 2.28
N VAL A 37 -12.27 0.17 1.79
CA VAL A 37 -10.91 0.33 1.25
C VAL A 37 -10.36 1.71 1.60
N GLN A 38 -9.07 1.92 1.43
CA GLN A 38 -8.52 3.29 1.43
C GLN A 38 -8.54 3.86 0.01
N ALA A 39 -8.96 5.11 -0.12
CA ALA A 39 -9.04 5.82 -1.39
C ALA A 39 -7.67 5.91 -2.10
N GLY A 40 -7.65 5.69 -3.42
CA GLY A 40 -6.46 5.76 -4.26
C GLY A 40 -5.54 4.54 -4.20
N THR A 41 -5.87 3.51 -3.41
CA THR A 41 -5.08 2.28 -3.29
C THR A 41 -5.39 1.25 -4.37
N THR A 42 -4.51 0.27 -4.54
CA THR A 42 -4.77 -0.91 -5.38
C THR A 42 -5.88 -1.78 -4.81
N SER A 43 -6.06 -1.78 -3.48
CA SER A 43 -7.21 -2.44 -2.81
C SER A 43 -8.54 -1.86 -3.30
N GLU A 44 -8.63 -0.54 -3.49
CA GLU A 44 -9.81 0.10 -4.05
C GLU A 44 -10.04 -0.31 -5.51
N LEU A 45 -8.97 -0.33 -6.33
CA LEU A 45 -9.07 -0.77 -7.72
C LEU A 45 -9.50 -2.24 -7.81
N TYR A 46 -8.96 -3.09 -6.94
CA TYR A 46 -9.32 -4.50 -6.88
C TYR A 46 -10.79 -4.69 -6.49
N ALA A 47 -11.28 -4.01 -5.46
CA ALA A 47 -12.67 -4.11 -5.02
C ALA A 47 -13.65 -3.62 -6.10
N LYS A 48 -13.33 -2.53 -6.82
CA LYS A 48 -14.18 -1.94 -7.88
C LYS A 48 -14.41 -2.85 -9.07
N VAL A 49 -13.56 -3.83 -9.34
CA VAL A 49 -13.77 -4.77 -10.44
C VAL A 49 -14.62 -5.99 -10.05
N LEU A 50 -14.89 -6.18 -8.76
CA LEU A 50 -15.75 -7.27 -8.27
C LEU A 50 -17.22 -6.95 -8.53
N LYS A 51 -17.95 -7.92 -9.07
CA LYS A 51 -19.40 -7.79 -9.27
C LYS A 51 -20.13 -8.07 -7.95
N GLY A 52 -21.22 -7.35 -7.70
CA GLY A 52 -22.06 -7.55 -6.52
C GLY A 52 -21.44 -7.03 -5.22
N VAL A 53 -20.46 -6.14 -5.30
CA VAL A 53 -19.80 -5.51 -4.15
C VAL A 53 -20.00 -4.00 -4.22
N GLU A 54 -20.48 -3.41 -3.14
CA GLU A 54 -20.45 -1.96 -2.91
C GLU A 54 -19.11 -1.58 -2.28
N VAL A 55 -18.37 -0.69 -2.93
CA VAL A 55 -17.07 -0.22 -2.43
C VAL A 55 -17.26 1.06 -1.62
N VAL A 56 -16.82 1.04 -0.36
CA VAL A 56 -16.86 2.19 0.55
C VAL A 56 -15.44 2.68 0.79
N SER A 57 -15.09 3.83 0.20
CA SER A 57 -13.75 4.40 0.29
C SER A 57 -13.61 5.27 1.54
N HIS A 58 -12.52 5.08 2.28
CA HIS A 58 -12.14 5.85 3.46
C HIS A 58 -10.80 6.58 3.22
N GLU A 59 -10.50 7.57 4.04
CA GLU A 59 -9.22 8.27 4.00
C GLU A 59 -8.08 7.38 4.51
N THR A 60 -8.37 6.51 5.52
CA THR A 60 -7.38 5.63 6.15
C THR A 60 -7.92 4.23 6.39
N PHE A 61 -7.05 3.23 6.46
CA PHE A 61 -7.45 1.87 6.84
C PHE A 61 -7.96 1.74 8.29
N PRO A 62 -7.43 2.48 9.30
CA PRO A 62 -8.05 2.50 10.63
C PRO A 62 -9.51 2.96 10.62
N ASN A 63 -9.86 3.95 9.78
CA ASN A 63 -11.25 4.39 9.61
C ASN A 63 -12.12 3.29 8.97
N ALA A 64 -11.62 2.63 7.92
CA ALA A 64 -12.28 1.49 7.28
C ALA A 64 -12.54 0.35 8.28
N ALA A 65 -11.54 -0.01 9.08
CA ALA A 65 -11.65 -1.06 10.09
C ALA A 65 -12.62 -0.68 11.22
N THR A 66 -12.65 0.59 11.63
CA THR A 66 -13.61 1.10 12.63
C THR A 66 -15.03 1.03 12.10
N ASP A 67 -15.23 1.38 10.84
CA ASP A 67 -16.53 1.34 10.18
C ASP A 67 -17.07 -0.10 10.06
N MET A 68 -16.19 -1.07 9.79
CA MET A 68 -16.50 -2.50 9.82
C MET A 68 -16.91 -2.95 11.25
N LYS A 69 -16.19 -2.53 12.27
CA LYS A 69 -16.58 -2.85 13.66
C LYS A 69 -17.94 -2.28 14.08
N ASN A 70 -18.33 -1.17 13.49
CA ASN A 70 -19.64 -0.54 13.72
C ASN A 70 -20.75 -1.19 12.89
N GLY A 71 -20.46 -2.15 12.02
CA GLY A 71 -21.41 -2.86 11.18
C GLY A 71 -21.91 -2.03 9.98
N ASN A 72 -21.21 -0.99 9.59
CA ASN A 72 -21.56 -0.17 8.41
C ASN A 72 -21.03 -0.76 7.12
N VAL A 73 -19.96 -1.56 7.19
CA VAL A 73 -19.38 -2.35 6.10
C VAL A 73 -19.07 -3.76 6.60
N ASP A 74 -18.99 -4.72 5.68
CA ASP A 74 -18.81 -6.14 6.01
C ASP A 74 -17.34 -6.53 6.12
N TYR A 75 -16.51 -6.02 5.21
CA TYR A 75 -15.10 -6.41 5.05
C TYR A 75 -14.23 -5.21 4.77
N VAL A 76 -12.90 -5.39 5.03
CA VAL A 76 -11.87 -4.44 4.60
C VAL A 76 -10.88 -5.17 3.70
N PHE A 77 -10.58 -4.63 2.53
CA PHE A 77 -9.43 -5.03 1.73
C PHE A 77 -8.27 -4.09 2.02
N CYS A 78 -7.16 -4.63 2.45
CA CYS A 78 -5.94 -3.87 2.68
C CYS A 78 -4.69 -4.73 2.53
N ASP A 79 -3.55 -4.09 2.55
CA ASP A 79 -2.24 -4.72 2.49
C ASP A 79 -2.02 -5.59 3.73
N LYS A 80 -1.44 -6.79 3.54
CA LYS A 80 -1.29 -7.80 4.59
C LYS A 80 -0.49 -7.31 5.80
N THR A 81 0.54 -6.51 5.57
CA THR A 81 1.34 -5.93 6.66
C THR A 81 0.52 -4.94 7.49
N THR A 82 -0.23 -4.08 6.84
CA THR A 82 -1.16 -3.14 7.49
C THR A 82 -2.30 -3.87 8.17
N ALA A 83 -2.86 -4.92 7.56
CA ALA A 83 -3.88 -5.78 8.18
C ALA A 83 -3.42 -6.37 9.51
N LYS A 84 -2.14 -6.82 9.59
CA LYS A 84 -1.56 -7.32 10.85
C LYS A 84 -1.54 -6.24 11.93
N THR A 85 -1.16 -5.01 11.56
CA THR A 85 -1.17 -3.86 12.49
C THR A 85 -2.60 -3.54 12.93
N LEU A 86 -3.55 -3.48 12.03
CA LEU A 86 -4.96 -3.25 12.35
C LEU A 86 -5.52 -4.30 13.32
N CYS A 87 -5.26 -5.59 13.07
CA CYS A 87 -5.72 -6.68 13.94
C CYS A 87 -5.06 -6.68 15.33
N LYS A 88 -3.83 -6.16 15.43
CA LYS A 88 -3.14 -5.97 16.71
C LYS A 88 -3.74 -4.80 17.51
N ASP A 89 -4.02 -3.68 16.83
CA ASP A 89 -4.41 -2.43 17.49
C ASP A 89 -5.92 -2.34 17.71
N ILE A 90 -6.72 -3.06 16.91
CA ILE A 90 -8.18 -3.09 16.97
C ILE A 90 -8.64 -4.53 17.31
N PRO A 91 -8.91 -4.85 18.59
CA PRO A 91 -9.36 -6.19 18.98
C PRO A 91 -10.67 -6.60 18.31
N GLY A 92 -10.83 -7.89 18.01
CA GLY A 92 -12.02 -8.46 17.39
C GLY A 92 -11.98 -8.48 15.88
N LEU A 93 -10.81 -8.25 15.28
CA LEU A 93 -10.55 -8.41 13.85
C LEU A 93 -9.68 -9.63 13.57
N LYS A 94 -9.87 -10.26 12.42
CA LYS A 94 -8.99 -11.30 11.90
C LYS A 94 -8.68 -11.09 10.42
N ILE A 95 -7.54 -11.62 10.01
CA ILE A 95 -7.12 -11.67 8.60
C ILE A 95 -7.54 -13.02 8.02
N ILE A 96 -8.15 -13.00 6.86
CA ILE A 96 -8.25 -14.18 6.00
C ILE A 96 -6.98 -14.22 5.15
N ASP A 97 -6.03 -15.08 5.53
CA ASP A 97 -4.69 -15.13 4.95
C ASP A 97 -4.66 -15.83 3.59
N ILE A 98 -5.45 -15.29 2.67
CA ILE A 98 -5.48 -15.66 1.25
C ILE A 98 -5.09 -14.42 0.48
N ALA A 99 -3.94 -14.47 -0.20
CA ALA A 99 -3.43 -13.35 -0.98
C ALA A 99 -4.29 -13.10 -2.23
N LEU A 100 -4.91 -11.95 -2.30
CA LEU A 100 -5.73 -11.51 -3.45
C LEU A 100 -4.86 -10.94 -4.58
N SER A 101 -3.65 -10.48 -4.26
CA SER A 101 -2.70 -9.90 -5.22
C SER A 101 -1.26 -10.27 -4.86
N SER A 102 -0.34 -9.89 -5.73
CA SER A 102 1.10 -9.83 -5.43
C SER A 102 1.63 -8.53 -6.03
N GLU A 103 2.06 -7.62 -5.17
CA GLU A 103 2.34 -6.23 -5.50
C GLU A 103 3.76 -5.85 -5.10
N ASN A 104 4.44 -5.10 -5.97
CA ASN A 104 5.77 -4.58 -5.66
C ASN A 104 5.67 -3.12 -5.23
N TYR A 105 6.20 -2.80 -4.06
CA TYR A 105 6.37 -1.43 -3.62
C TYR A 105 7.64 -0.82 -4.20
N GLY A 106 7.53 0.41 -4.67
CA GLY A 106 8.65 1.21 -5.18
C GLY A 106 8.55 2.66 -4.73
N ILE A 107 9.68 3.34 -4.72
CA ILE A 107 9.74 4.77 -4.47
C ILE A 107 9.31 5.50 -5.73
N GLY A 108 8.25 6.32 -5.64
CA GLY A 108 7.83 7.19 -6.73
C GLY A 108 8.84 8.33 -6.90
N ILE A 109 9.22 8.64 -8.14
CA ILE A 109 10.30 9.61 -8.43
C ILE A 109 9.84 10.55 -9.54
N ASP A 110 10.07 11.84 -9.36
CA ASP A 110 9.77 12.87 -10.36
C ASP A 110 10.43 12.50 -11.71
N PRO A 111 9.64 12.38 -12.79
CA PRO A 111 10.15 12.00 -14.11
C PRO A 111 11.23 12.94 -14.65
N ALA A 112 11.24 14.20 -14.22
CA ALA A 112 12.28 15.17 -14.59
C ALA A 112 13.63 14.88 -13.92
N GLN A 113 13.65 14.09 -12.84
CA GLN A 113 14.84 13.82 -12.01
C GLN A 113 15.46 12.45 -12.30
N THR A 114 15.86 12.19 -13.55
CA THR A 114 16.42 10.89 -13.98
C THR A 114 17.70 10.51 -13.25
N THR A 115 18.53 11.48 -12.87
CA THR A 115 19.73 11.26 -12.06
C THR A 115 19.38 10.81 -10.65
N LEU A 116 18.36 11.40 -10.04
CA LEU A 116 17.90 11.03 -8.71
C LEU A 116 17.44 9.57 -8.67
N LYS A 117 16.72 9.10 -9.71
CA LYS A 117 16.35 7.69 -9.80
C LYS A 117 17.56 6.76 -9.75
N ALA A 118 18.59 7.03 -10.54
CA ALA A 118 19.79 6.20 -10.56
C ALA A 118 20.54 6.21 -9.21
N GLN A 119 20.55 7.35 -8.52
CA GLN A 119 21.13 7.50 -7.19
C GLN A 119 20.34 6.71 -6.15
N ILE A 120 19.01 6.81 -6.16
CA ILE A 120 18.13 6.05 -5.24
C ILE A 120 18.31 4.54 -5.45
N ASP A 121 18.30 4.05 -6.70
CA ASP A 121 18.50 2.63 -7.00
C ASP A 121 19.85 2.14 -6.48
N ALA A 122 20.92 2.95 -6.62
CA ALA A 122 22.26 2.62 -6.10
C ALA A 122 22.29 2.59 -4.56
N VAL A 123 21.57 3.49 -3.88
CA VAL A 123 21.47 3.48 -2.42
C VAL A 123 20.69 2.26 -1.94
N LEU A 124 19.55 1.94 -2.56
CA LEU A 124 18.76 0.75 -2.23
C LEU A 124 19.59 -0.53 -2.34
N GLU A 125 20.43 -0.65 -3.37
CA GLU A 125 21.35 -1.78 -3.54
C GLU A 125 22.44 -1.79 -2.48
N ALA A 126 23.11 -0.67 -2.26
CA ALA A 126 24.24 -0.56 -1.32
C ALA A 126 23.82 -0.73 0.15
N LYS A 127 22.59 -0.34 0.49
CA LYS A 127 22.02 -0.40 1.85
C LYS A 127 21.03 -1.54 2.05
N ALA A 128 20.97 -2.51 1.15
CA ALA A 128 19.97 -3.59 1.19
C ALA A 128 19.91 -4.29 2.56
N ALA A 129 21.05 -4.63 3.16
CA ALA A 129 21.08 -5.29 4.47
C ALA A 129 20.58 -4.39 5.62
N GLU A 130 20.82 -3.07 5.55
CA GLU A 130 20.32 -2.09 6.53
C GLU A 130 18.80 -1.92 6.37
N ILE A 131 18.32 -1.84 5.13
CA ILE A 131 16.89 -1.76 4.78
C ILE A 131 16.16 -3.04 5.21
N ASP A 132 16.74 -4.22 4.99
CA ASP A 132 16.16 -5.49 5.45
C ASP A 132 16.05 -5.53 6.98
N ALA A 133 17.07 -5.06 7.71
CA ALA A 133 17.00 -4.97 9.18
C ALA A 133 15.91 -3.99 9.66
N ILE A 134 15.67 -2.89 8.93
CA ILE A 134 14.56 -1.97 9.21
C ILE A 134 13.22 -2.70 9.02
N LYS A 135 13.02 -3.36 7.88
CA LYS A 135 11.80 -4.14 7.63
C LYS A 135 11.56 -5.18 8.72
N ASP A 136 12.58 -5.95 9.06
CA ASP A 136 12.48 -7.01 10.07
C ASP A 136 12.04 -6.48 11.43
N LYS A 137 12.63 -5.38 11.92
CA LYS A 137 12.26 -4.83 13.24
C LYS A 137 10.81 -4.35 13.31
N TYR A 138 10.29 -3.75 12.23
CA TYR A 138 8.87 -3.34 12.16
C TYR A 138 7.94 -4.54 12.02
N MET A 139 8.27 -5.51 11.16
CA MET A 139 7.48 -6.72 10.98
C MET A 139 7.44 -7.62 12.23
N ASN A 140 8.52 -7.59 13.04
CA ASN A 140 8.59 -8.31 14.31
C ASN A 140 8.01 -7.52 15.50
N GLY A 141 7.61 -6.26 15.31
CA GLY A 141 7.04 -5.42 16.34
C GLY A 141 8.05 -5.02 17.44
N GLU A 142 9.33 -4.83 17.07
CA GLU A 142 10.41 -4.45 17.99
C GLU A 142 10.38 -2.94 18.27
N THR A 143 9.31 -2.48 18.93
CA THR A 143 8.97 -1.05 19.08
C THR A 143 10.05 -0.23 19.82
N ASP A 144 10.84 -0.86 20.69
CA ASP A 144 11.97 -0.25 21.38
C ASP A 144 13.14 0.12 20.46
N LYS A 145 13.14 -0.42 19.22
CA LYS A 145 14.15 -0.15 18.19
C LYS A 145 13.70 0.83 17.11
N TYR A 146 12.45 1.28 17.16
CA TYR A 146 11.93 2.22 16.14
C TYR A 146 12.61 3.59 16.24
N VAL A 147 12.97 4.16 15.11
CA VAL A 147 13.67 5.45 15.04
C VAL A 147 12.72 6.51 14.50
N GLY A 148 12.45 7.52 15.33
CA GLY A 148 11.62 8.65 14.90
C GLY A 148 12.42 9.62 14.05
N VAL A 149 11.91 9.89 12.86
CA VAL A 149 12.48 10.78 11.85
C VAL A 149 11.88 12.18 11.98
N THR A 150 12.71 13.21 11.87
CA THR A 150 12.27 14.60 11.95
C THR A 150 12.31 15.22 10.56
N SER A 151 11.23 15.90 10.16
CA SER A 151 11.18 16.67 8.92
C SER A 151 11.81 18.05 9.13
N ALA A 152 12.68 18.44 8.21
CA ALA A 152 13.12 19.82 8.13
C ALA A 152 12.04 20.74 7.53
N THR A 153 12.21 22.04 7.67
CA THR A 153 11.34 23.01 7.02
C THR A 153 11.69 23.11 5.54
N LYS A 154 10.69 22.98 4.66
CA LYS A 154 10.86 23.14 3.21
C LYS A 154 11.34 24.54 2.85
N LYS A 155 12.34 24.62 1.98
CA LYS A 155 12.91 25.85 1.45
C LYS A 155 12.42 26.12 0.02
N ASP A 156 12.43 27.37 -0.42
CA ASP A 156 11.98 27.75 -1.77
C ASP A 156 12.89 27.16 -2.87
N ASP A 157 14.20 27.02 -2.59
CA ASP A 157 15.21 26.44 -3.48
C ASP A 157 15.57 24.98 -3.13
N LYS A 158 14.57 24.20 -2.80
CA LYS A 158 14.64 22.81 -2.28
C LYS A 158 15.62 21.89 -3.03
N ALA A 159 15.69 22.02 -4.34
CA ALA A 159 16.42 21.08 -5.21
C ALA A 159 17.93 21.01 -4.94
N ALA A 160 18.53 22.06 -4.36
CA ALA A 160 19.97 22.11 -4.13
C ALA A 160 20.41 21.45 -2.81
N THR A 161 19.54 21.40 -1.79
CA THR A 161 19.93 21.00 -0.43
C THR A 161 18.96 20.08 0.28
N GLN A 162 17.80 19.81 -0.30
CA GLN A 162 16.73 19.05 0.35
C GLN A 162 16.23 17.89 -0.52
N LEU A 163 15.88 16.79 0.11
CA LEU A 163 15.06 15.70 -0.45
C LEU A 163 13.64 15.86 0.08
N VAL A 164 12.72 16.22 -0.78
CA VAL A 164 11.30 16.42 -0.41
C VAL A 164 10.51 15.16 -0.73
N VAL A 165 9.96 14.54 0.31
CA VAL A 165 9.26 13.26 0.26
C VAL A 165 7.78 13.46 0.55
N ALA A 166 6.92 13.07 -0.38
CA ALA A 166 5.48 12.98 -0.12
C ALA A 166 5.16 11.63 0.53
N THR A 167 4.29 11.64 1.52
CA THR A 167 3.83 10.45 2.23
C THR A 167 2.41 10.63 2.74
N HIS A 168 1.78 9.53 3.20
CA HIS A 168 0.52 9.55 3.94
C HIS A 168 0.74 8.90 5.31
N ALA A 169 1.06 9.70 6.32
CA ALA A 169 1.56 9.21 7.61
C ALA A 169 0.48 8.63 8.54
N GLU A 170 -0.40 7.78 7.99
CA GLU A 170 -1.43 6.98 8.69
C GLU A 170 -1.48 5.53 8.18
N PHE A 171 -0.32 5.00 7.71
CA PHE A 171 -0.21 3.68 7.08
C PHE A 171 0.84 2.80 7.77
N ALA A 172 0.68 2.55 9.07
CA ALA A 172 1.60 1.67 9.81
C ALA A 172 1.57 0.22 9.28
N PRO A 173 2.72 -0.48 9.18
CA PRO A 173 4.04 -0.11 9.72
C PRO A 173 4.94 0.67 8.74
N TRP A 174 4.42 1.11 7.59
CA TRP A 174 5.19 1.75 6.53
C TRP A 174 5.53 3.20 6.87
N GLU A 175 4.52 4.01 7.19
CA GLU A 175 4.65 5.39 7.63
C GLU A 175 3.52 5.79 8.57
N TYR A 176 3.87 6.43 9.65
CA TYR A 176 2.91 7.00 10.60
C TYR A 176 3.54 8.11 11.43
N LYS A 177 2.72 8.93 12.05
CA LYS A 177 3.17 10.07 12.83
C LYS A 177 2.81 9.90 14.31
N GLU A 178 3.79 10.15 15.19
CA GLU A 178 3.59 10.24 16.63
C GLU A 178 4.22 11.54 17.15
N GLY A 179 3.38 12.45 17.65
CA GLY A 179 3.83 13.76 18.05
C GLY A 179 4.36 14.57 16.87
N ASP A 180 5.61 14.99 16.94
CA ASP A 180 6.32 15.77 15.92
C ASP A 180 7.25 14.91 15.05
N LYS A 181 7.26 13.58 15.23
CA LYS A 181 8.13 12.67 14.50
C LYS A 181 7.34 11.72 13.61
N PHE A 182 7.99 11.32 12.53
CA PHE A 182 7.53 10.30 11.62
C PHE A 182 8.25 8.98 11.91
N TYR A 183 7.52 7.88 11.86
CA TYR A 183 8.00 6.53 12.09
C TYR A 183 7.59 5.63 10.93
N GLY A 184 8.19 4.47 10.83
CA GLY A 184 7.84 3.47 9.84
C GLY A 184 8.99 3.12 8.92
N ILE A 185 8.80 2.04 8.18
CA ILE A 185 9.81 1.49 7.28
C ILE A 185 10.21 2.53 6.24
N ASP A 186 9.23 3.16 5.59
CA ASP A 186 9.46 4.14 4.54
C ASP A 186 10.15 5.40 5.07
N MET A 187 9.81 5.82 6.27
CA MET A 187 10.42 7.02 6.88
C MET A 187 11.89 6.81 7.23
N GLU A 188 12.24 5.63 7.76
CA GLU A 188 13.64 5.33 8.04
C GLU A 188 14.46 5.11 6.75
N ILE A 189 13.87 4.51 5.71
CA ILE A 189 14.51 4.42 4.38
C ILE A 189 14.69 5.83 3.78
N ALA A 190 13.69 6.71 3.88
CA ALA A 190 13.81 8.10 3.42
C ALA A 190 14.96 8.84 4.11
N GLN A 191 15.16 8.61 5.42
CA GLN A 191 16.30 9.18 6.14
C GLN A 191 17.64 8.64 5.64
N ILE A 192 17.73 7.33 5.33
CA ILE A 192 18.94 6.74 4.71
C ILE A 192 19.22 7.42 3.37
N LEU A 193 18.20 7.54 2.51
CA LEU A 193 18.34 8.18 1.20
C LEU A 193 18.84 9.60 1.33
N ALA A 194 18.24 10.42 2.22
CA ALA A 194 18.66 11.79 2.43
C ALA A 194 20.11 11.88 2.90
N ASN A 195 20.53 11.03 3.85
CA ASN A 195 21.89 10.98 4.37
C ASN A 195 22.91 10.59 3.27
N GLU A 196 22.64 9.55 2.49
CA GLU A 196 23.55 9.07 1.44
C GLU A 196 23.66 10.08 0.27
N LEU A 197 22.61 10.84 0.01
CA LEU A 197 22.59 11.89 -0.99
C LEU A 197 23.16 13.21 -0.49
N GLY A 198 23.46 13.33 0.83
CA GLY A 198 23.92 14.56 1.45
C GLY A 198 22.88 15.68 1.47
N LEU A 199 21.58 15.30 1.52
CA LEU A 199 20.44 16.21 1.50
C LEU A 199 19.75 16.26 2.86
N GLU A 200 19.08 17.36 3.14
CA GLU A 200 18.22 17.53 4.30
C GLU A 200 16.84 16.94 4.00
N LEU A 201 16.33 16.06 4.87
CA LEU A 201 15.03 15.40 4.64
C LEU A 201 13.88 16.34 4.98
N VAL A 202 12.97 16.50 4.03
CA VAL A 202 11.66 17.16 4.21
C VAL A 202 10.56 16.15 3.93
N ILE A 203 9.61 16.01 4.86
CA ILE A 203 8.47 15.11 4.74
C ILE A 203 7.21 15.95 4.60
N GLU A 204 6.49 15.77 3.50
CA GLU A 204 5.17 16.36 3.25
C GLU A 204 4.09 15.30 3.41
N ASP A 205 3.36 15.37 4.51
CA ASP A 205 2.24 14.51 4.83
C ASP A 205 0.97 15.01 4.13
N MET A 206 0.28 14.13 3.40
CA MET A 206 -0.91 14.46 2.63
C MET A 206 -1.82 13.22 2.44
N ALA A 207 -3.05 13.42 1.95
CA ALA A 207 -3.93 12.32 1.60
C ALA A 207 -3.29 11.40 0.55
N PHE A 208 -3.48 10.08 0.68
CA PHE A 208 -2.78 9.08 -0.15
C PHE A 208 -3.03 9.27 -1.65
N ASP A 209 -4.24 9.61 -2.05
CA ASP A 209 -4.61 9.86 -3.45
C ASP A 209 -3.87 11.05 -4.07
N ALA A 210 -3.36 11.97 -3.24
CA ALA A 210 -2.56 13.11 -3.68
C ALA A 210 -1.06 12.79 -3.80
N VAL A 211 -0.56 11.75 -3.12
CA VAL A 211 0.88 11.44 -3.02
C VAL A 211 1.52 11.25 -4.40
N VAL A 212 1.01 10.33 -5.22
CA VAL A 212 1.54 10.08 -6.58
C VAL A 212 1.43 11.32 -7.47
N SER A 213 0.28 12.00 -7.40
CA SER A 213 0.05 13.17 -8.23
C SER A 213 0.94 14.36 -7.85
N SER A 214 1.37 14.46 -6.60
CA SER A 214 2.28 15.53 -6.14
C SER A 214 3.67 15.42 -6.77
N VAL A 215 4.17 14.19 -6.96
CA VAL A 215 5.41 13.89 -7.69
C VAL A 215 5.27 14.24 -9.17
N GLY A 216 4.21 13.78 -9.83
CA GLY A 216 3.94 14.04 -11.24
C GLY A 216 3.76 15.54 -11.58
N LYS A 217 3.42 16.36 -10.59
CA LYS A 217 3.34 17.83 -10.70
C LYS A 217 4.63 18.56 -10.30
N HIS A 218 5.71 17.84 -10.04
CA HIS A 218 7.01 18.38 -9.62
C HIS A 218 6.96 19.19 -8.31
N ASN A 219 5.98 18.91 -7.43
CA ASN A 219 5.86 19.59 -6.13
C ASN A 219 6.81 19.03 -5.08
N VAL A 220 7.15 17.74 -5.21
CA VAL A 220 8.08 16.97 -4.37
C VAL A 220 9.06 16.23 -5.26
N ASP A 221 10.12 15.69 -4.68
CA ASP A 221 11.16 14.96 -5.42
C ASP A 221 10.80 13.47 -5.54
N ILE A 222 10.31 12.88 -4.46
CA ILE A 222 9.92 11.48 -4.38
C ILE A 222 8.64 11.29 -3.56
N ALA A 223 8.05 10.10 -3.71
CA ALA A 223 6.95 9.62 -2.89
C ALA A 223 7.32 8.28 -2.25
N MET A 224 7.07 8.16 -0.94
CA MET A 224 7.23 6.94 -0.15
C MET A 224 6.01 6.77 0.74
N SER A 225 5.19 5.77 0.46
CA SER A 225 3.92 5.52 1.14
C SER A 225 3.40 4.11 0.82
N GLY A 226 4.25 3.09 0.91
CA GLY A 226 3.90 1.73 0.51
C GLY A 226 3.36 1.68 -0.93
N ILE A 227 3.96 2.39 -1.88
CA ILE A 227 3.34 2.64 -3.18
C ILE A 227 3.57 1.46 -4.12
N THR A 228 2.49 0.77 -4.49
CA THR A 228 2.52 -0.28 -5.52
C THR A 228 2.89 0.29 -6.88
N ILE A 229 3.85 -0.35 -7.55
CA ILE A 229 4.21 -0.06 -8.93
C ILE A 229 3.11 -0.59 -9.85
N THR A 230 2.35 0.30 -10.47
CA THR A 230 1.30 -0.05 -11.45
C THR A 230 1.57 0.61 -12.79
N ALA A 231 0.98 0.06 -13.86
CA ALA A 231 1.10 0.64 -15.20
C ALA A 231 0.55 2.08 -15.24
N GLU A 232 -0.58 2.31 -14.58
CA GLU A 232 -1.22 3.63 -14.52
C GLU A 232 -0.32 4.67 -13.83
N ARG A 233 0.33 4.28 -12.71
CA ARG A 233 1.25 5.17 -11.99
C ARG A 233 2.54 5.42 -12.78
N LEU A 234 3.02 4.42 -13.55
CA LEU A 234 4.19 4.56 -14.44
C LEU A 234 3.97 5.54 -15.60
N ASP A 235 2.72 5.80 -15.98
CA ASP A 235 2.39 6.84 -16.96
C ASP A 235 2.57 8.27 -16.40
N ILE A 236 2.64 8.40 -15.07
CA ILE A 236 2.70 9.69 -14.36
C ILE A 236 4.08 9.95 -13.76
N ILE A 237 4.68 8.93 -13.13
CA ILE A 237 5.94 9.03 -12.39
C ILE A 237 6.90 7.89 -12.73
N ASN A 238 8.18 8.08 -12.48
CA ASN A 238 9.15 6.99 -12.45
C ASN A 238 9.10 6.25 -11.10
N PHE A 239 9.57 4.99 -11.09
CA PHE A 239 9.76 4.23 -9.86
C PHE A 239 11.20 3.76 -9.72
N SER A 240 11.64 3.60 -8.47
CA SER A 240 12.86 2.87 -8.14
C SER A 240 12.74 1.39 -8.48
N THR A 241 13.83 0.64 -8.30
CA THR A 241 13.74 -0.81 -8.13
C THR A 241 12.83 -1.14 -6.94
N PRO A 242 12.04 -2.24 -7.01
CA PRO A 242 11.19 -2.63 -5.89
C PRO A 242 12.02 -2.90 -4.63
N TYR A 243 11.51 -2.44 -3.47
CA TYR A 243 12.14 -2.69 -2.17
C TYR A 243 11.34 -3.65 -1.27
N TYR A 244 10.08 -3.95 -1.65
CA TYR A 244 9.21 -4.89 -0.95
C TYR A 244 8.20 -5.55 -1.91
N THR A 245 7.71 -6.74 -1.52
CA THR A 245 6.57 -7.39 -2.19
C THR A 245 5.46 -7.59 -1.17
N GLU A 246 4.29 -7.07 -1.47
CA GLU A 246 3.11 -7.07 -0.62
C GLU A 246 1.96 -7.85 -1.27
N ALA A 247 0.90 -8.11 -0.51
CA ALA A 247 -0.33 -8.71 -1.00
C ALA A 247 -1.55 -8.05 -0.37
N ILE A 248 -2.60 -7.84 -1.14
CA ILE A 248 -3.92 -7.50 -0.61
C ILE A 248 -4.51 -8.73 0.07
N VAL A 249 -5.10 -8.54 1.24
CA VAL A 249 -5.86 -9.55 1.99
C VAL A 249 -7.21 -9.00 2.42
N LEU A 250 -8.09 -9.90 2.86
CA LEU A 250 -9.37 -9.54 3.49
C LEU A 250 -9.21 -9.52 5.02
N VAL A 251 -9.73 -8.47 5.63
CA VAL A 251 -9.97 -8.39 7.08
C VAL A 251 -11.46 -8.46 7.35
N CYS A 252 -11.86 -9.25 8.35
CA CYS A 252 -13.23 -9.37 8.82
C CYS A 252 -13.29 -9.41 10.36
N LEU A 253 -14.49 -9.43 10.92
CA LEU A 253 -14.66 -9.67 12.36
C LEU A 253 -14.18 -11.10 12.72
N ASP A 254 -13.57 -11.28 13.88
CA ASP A 254 -13.09 -12.60 14.36
C ASP A 254 -14.23 -13.60 14.59
N THR A 255 -15.44 -13.07 14.83
CA THR A 255 -16.68 -13.86 14.97
C THR A 255 -17.25 -14.36 13.64
N ASP A 256 -16.85 -13.78 12.51
CA ASP A 256 -17.31 -14.20 11.19
C ASP A 256 -16.76 -15.60 10.84
N LYS A 257 -17.63 -16.53 10.50
CA LYS A 257 -17.31 -17.92 10.13
C LYS A 257 -17.45 -18.22 8.63
N SER A 258 -17.85 -17.23 7.85
CA SER A 258 -18.13 -17.39 6.41
C SER A 258 -16.92 -17.89 5.62
N PHE A 259 -15.69 -17.61 6.11
CA PHE A 259 -14.44 -17.98 5.47
C PHE A 259 -13.74 -19.19 6.09
N ASP A 260 -14.32 -19.86 7.09
CA ASP A 260 -13.66 -20.99 7.78
C ASP A 260 -13.33 -22.17 6.84
N SER A 261 -14.04 -22.31 5.72
CA SER A 261 -13.80 -23.32 4.68
C SER A 261 -13.08 -22.78 3.44
N ALA A 262 -12.81 -21.47 3.36
CA ALA A 262 -12.15 -20.89 2.20
C ALA A 262 -10.67 -21.30 2.17
N GLY A 263 -10.23 -21.95 1.11
CA GLY A 263 -8.84 -22.36 0.91
C GLY A 263 -8.19 -21.70 -0.30
N THR A 264 -8.96 -21.02 -1.13
CA THR A 264 -8.51 -20.38 -2.37
C THR A 264 -9.11 -19.00 -2.53
N VAL A 265 -8.50 -18.19 -3.42
CA VAL A 265 -9.05 -16.88 -3.82
C VAL A 265 -10.47 -17.03 -4.37
N VAL A 266 -10.74 -18.11 -5.13
CA VAL A 266 -12.07 -18.35 -5.71
C VAL A 266 -13.11 -18.58 -4.62
N ASP A 267 -12.79 -19.38 -3.59
CA ASP A 267 -13.69 -19.62 -2.46
C ASP A 267 -13.99 -18.34 -1.72
N LEU A 268 -12.95 -17.51 -1.45
CA LEU A 268 -13.08 -16.24 -0.78
C LEU A 268 -13.96 -15.28 -1.59
N LEU A 269 -13.69 -15.11 -2.88
CA LEU A 269 -14.46 -14.22 -3.74
C LEU A 269 -15.91 -14.68 -3.92
N ASN A 270 -16.15 -15.99 -3.98
CA ASN A 270 -17.52 -16.52 -4.02
C ASN A 270 -18.29 -16.17 -2.75
N THR A 271 -17.68 -16.26 -1.59
CA THR A 271 -18.32 -15.87 -0.32
C THR A 271 -18.66 -14.37 -0.29
N ILE A 272 -17.79 -13.51 -0.82
CA ILE A 272 -18.00 -12.06 -0.85
C ILE A 272 -19.05 -11.66 -1.90
N CYS A 273 -18.93 -12.21 -3.12
CA CYS A 273 -19.77 -11.82 -4.25
C CYS A 273 -21.15 -12.53 -4.24
N TYR A 274 -21.28 -13.63 -3.52
CA TYR A 274 -22.49 -14.44 -3.46
C TYR A 274 -22.69 -14.99 -2.03
N PRO A 275 -22.95 -14.11 -1.01
CA PRO A 275 -23.19 -14.58 0.33
C PRO A 275 -24.39 -15.54 0.34
N SER A 276 -24.31 -16.63 1.15
CA SER A 276 -25.44 -17.52 1.37
C SER A 276 -26.54 -16.76 2.09
N GLU A 277 -27.76 -16.83 1.58
CA GLU A 277 -28.93 -16.41 2.34
C GLU A 277 -29.08 -17.34 3.56
N ASP A 278 -28.81 -16.85 4.78
CA ASP A 278 -29.10 -17.53 6.03
C ASP A 278 -30.58 -17.38 6.44
#